data_05b5932e3046cb4a26c633554287b50d
#
_entry.id   05b5932e3046cb4a26c633554287b50d
#
_cell.length_a   1.000
_cell.length_b   1.000
_cell.length_c   1.000
_cell.angle_alpha   90.00
_cell.angle_beta   90.00
_cell.angle_gamma   90.00
#
_symmetry.space_group_name_H-M   'P 1'
#
loop_
_entity.id
_entity.type
_entity.pdbx_description
1 polymer ?
#
loop_
_entity_poly.entity_id
_entity_poly.type
_entity_poly.pdbx_seq_one_letter_code
_entity_poly.pdbx_strand_id
1 'polypeptide(L)'
;LYTDQRKSFWKQKKVIIPLLSIIAIAAALFFLKDTLFSKDKEALKAAESFTKHLEKKEFTKLADEVTSGSLKANDFSKKQLAEKYDHIFSGIGANELNVSNVNVEKQDKGNGYQFTYEVTMKTSLGKLNKLSYKGVLSEEDNEWKVDWKPNLIFPQMEKGDTIKVTTDPAVRGNIVDRKGRTLAETTGGHALGIIPGKLGTGTEKESNIKKISSAFDIDEELIQNQLKQAWVTDDTFVPLKSMLEQKPIPKDINGVTYQTKEMRYYPYNEAAAHLTGYVGKANADDIKRNPALKADQIIGKTGLEFTFDKNLRGQDGGSILIIHDETGIEETLQKTDRKDGKNSQTDH
;
A
#
# COMPACT_ATOMS: atom_id res chain seq x y z
N LEU A 1 2.82 5.66 -99.50
CA LEU A 1 3.67 6.00 -98.34
C LEU A 1 2.76 6.66 -97.28
N TYR A 2 1.82 5.91 -96.74
CA TYR A 2 1.04 6.41 -95.58
C TYR A 2 0.36 5.23 -94.83
N THR A 3 1.11 4.38 -94.14
CA THR A 3 0.56 3.35 -93.24
C THR A 3 1.56 2.75 -92.30
N ASP A 4 2.18 3.52 -91.34
CA ASP A 4 2.92 2.85 -90.27
C ASP A 4 3.06 3.63 -88.95
N GLN A 5 2.32 4.70 -88.75
CA GLN A 5 2.39 5.46 -87.50
C GLN A 5 1.32 5.07 -86.44
N ARG A 6 0.25 4.35 -86.82
CA ARG A 6 -0.83 4.00 -85.85
C ARG A 6 -0.61 2.76 -85.01
N LYS A 7 0.26 1.87 -85.43
CA LYS A 7 0.53 0.61 -84.67
C LYS A 7 1.48 0.79 -83.50
N SER A 8 2.34 1.81 -83.50
CA SER A 8 3.26 2.10 -82.40
C SER A 8 2.57 2.68 -81.18
N PHE A 9 1.55 3.50 -81.35
CA PHE A 9 0.82 4.18 -80.26
C PHE A 9 -0.03 3.23 -79.40
N TRP A 10 -0.58 2.17 -80.00
CA TRP A 10 -1.39 1.18 -79.28
C TRP A 10 -0.58 0.14 -78.51
N LYS A 11 0.62 -0.15 -78.90
CA LYS A 11 1.55 -1.04 -78.16
C LYS A 11 2.10 -0.35 -76.91
N GLN A 12 2.36 0.94 -76.98
CA GLN A 12 2.81 1.71 -75.79
C GLN A 12 1.73 1.85 -74.72
N LYS A 13 0.44 2.02 -75.09
CA LYS A 13 -0.66 2.07 -74.10
C LYS A 13 -0.86 0.76 -73.36
N LYS A 14 -0.64 -0.40 -73.96
CA LYS A 14 -0.79 -1.72 -73.35
C LYS A 14 0.31 -2.03 -72.32
N VAL A 15 1.47 -1.34 -72.36
CA VAL A 15 2.55 -1.50 -71.40
C VAL A 15 2.53 -0.41 -70.31
N ILE A 16 2.06 0.79 -70.63
CA ILE A 16 2.00 1.94 -69.71
C ILE A 16 0.91 1.76 -68.65
N ILE A 17 -0.28 1.19 -69.00
CA ILE A 17 -1.35 0.99 -68.06
C ILE A 17 -0.99 -0.01 -66.94
N PRO A 18 -0.39 -1.20 -67.22
CA PRO A 18 0.01 -2.09 -66.13
C PRO A 18 1.20 -1.54 -65.32
N LEU A 19 2.07 -0.74 -65.93
CA LEU A 19 3.18 -0.12 -65.19
C LEU A 19 2.69 0.96 -64.19
N LEU A 20 1.76 1.79 -64.62
CA LEU A 20 1.12 2.80 -63.75
C LEU A 20 0.29 2.15 -62.59
N SER A 21 -0.36 1.02 -62.85
CA SER A 21 -1.09 0.29 -61.82
C SER A 21 -0.12 -0.35 -60.77
N ILE A 22 1.03 -0.86 -61.21
CA ILE A 22 2.07 -1.40 -60.30
C ILE A 22 2.69 -0.27 -59.43
N ILE A 23 2.96 0.90 -60.02
CA ILE A 23 3.45 2.06 -59.29
C ILE A 23 2.43 2.57 -58.29
N ALA A 24 1.11 2.61 -58.67
CA ALA A 24 0.03 3.01 -57.77
C ALA A 24 -0.13 2.02 -56.61
N ILE A 25 -0.02 0.70 -56.88
CA ILE A 25 -0.04 -0.34 -55.82
C ILE A 25 1.18 -0.25 -54.91
N ALA A 26 2.37 -0.03 -55.49
CA ALA A 26 3.61 0.15 -54.70
C ALA A 26 3.55 1.42 -53.81
N ALA A 27 3.03 2.52 -54.35
CA ALA A 27 2.81 3.75 -53.61
C ALA A 27 1.75 3.55 -52.51
N ALA A 28 0.63 2.86 -52.76
CA ALA A 28 -0.38 2.53 -51.77
C ALA A 28 0.17 1.63 -50.66
N LEU A 29 1.01 0.63 -51.02
CA LEU A 29 1.68 -0.23 -50.01
C LEU A 29 2.74 0.54 -49.20
N PHE A 30 3.43 1.51 -49.81
CA PHE A 30 4.39 2.37 -49.11
C PHE A 30 3.65 3.32 -48.13
N PHE A 31 2.56 3.95 -48.57
CA PHE A 31 1.70 4.77 -47.67
C PHE A 31 1.05 3.95 -46.54
N LEU A 32 0.59 2.73 -46.82
CA LEU A 32 0.05 1.80 -45.82
C LEU A 32 1.12 1.41 -44.80
N LYS A 33 2.35 1.17 -45.27
CA LYS A 33 3.48 0.84 -44.39
C LYS A 33 3.84 2.02 -43.50
N ASP A 34 3.93 3.24 -44.04
CA ASP A 34 4.24 4.45 -43.26
C ASP A 34 3.15 4.77 -42.22
N THR A 35 1.87 4.63 -42.57
CA THR A 35 0.75 4.83 -41.63
C THR A 35 0.72 3.76 -40.54
N LEU A 36 1.03 2.51 -40.83
CA LEU A 36 1.12 1.43 -39.84
C LEU A 36 2.31 1.66 -38.89
N PHE A 37 3.50 2.02 -39.42
CA PHE A 37 4.66 2.36 -38.60
C PHE A 37 4.45 3.61 -37.72
N SER A 38 3.64 4.58 -38.17
CA SER A 38 3.27 5.75 -37.40
C SER A 38 2.37 5.35 -36.21
N LYS A 39 1.35 4.52 -36.44
CA LYS A 39 0.42 4.07 -35.39
C LYS A 39 1.11 3.21 -34.32
N ASP A 40 2.02 2.33 -34.70
CA ASP A 40 2.82 1.53 -33.74
C ASP A 40 3.65 2.44 -32.83
N LYS A 41 4.28 3.48 -33.36
CA LYS A 41 5.05 4.47 -32.58
C LYS A 41 4.15 5.29 -31.64
N GLU A 42 2.97 5.68 -32.11
CA GLU A 42 2.01 6.43 -31.30
C GLU A 42 1.47 5.58 -30.16
N ALA A 43 1.13 4.31 -30.42
CA ALA A 43 0.71 3.35 -29.40
C ALA A 43 1.80 3.10 -28.36
N LEU A 44 3.07 2.93 -28.80
CA LEU A 44 4.19 2.80 -27.87
C LEU A 44 4.36 4.04 -27.00
N LYS A 45 4.26 5.23 -27.58
CA LYS A 45 4.35 6.50 -26.85
C LYS A 45 3.22 6.63 -25.81
N ALA A 46 2.01 6.18 -26.12
CA ALA A 46 0.89 6.17 -25.16
C ALA A 46 1.15 5.20 -23.99
N ALA A 47 1.65 3.98 -24.28
CA ALA A 47 2.05 3.04 -23.25
C ALA A 47 3.18 3.58 -22.35
N GLU A 48 4.20 4.20 -22.94
CA GLU A 48 5.30 4.84 -22.22
C GLU A 48 4.82 6.03 -21.36
N SER A 49 3.89 6.83 -21.87
CA SER A 49 3.29 7.94 -21.12
C SER A 49 2.54 7.44 -19.88
N PHE A 50 1.65 6.48 -20.03
CA PHE A 50 0.91 5.86 -18.94
C PHE A 50 1.85 5.27 -17.88
N THR A 51 2.82 4.47 -18.30
CA THR A 51 3.77 3.80 -17.39
C THR A 51 4.70 4.79 -16.68
N LYS A 52 5.10 5.88 -17.35
CA LYS A 52 5.88 6.97 -16.75
C LYS A 52 5.08 7.71 -15.67
N HIS A 53 3.79 7.96 -15.88
CA HIS A 53 2.94 8.56 -14.85
C HIS A 53 2.72 7.61 -13.66
N LEU A 54 2.63 6.29 -13.92
CA LEU A 54 2.62 5.27 -12.87
C LEU A 54 3.92 5.30 -12.04
N GLU A 55 5.08 5.27 -12.70
CA GLU A 55 6.40 5.31 -12.04
C GLU A 55 6.57 6.53 -11.16
N LYS A 56 6.12 7.69 -11.64
CA LYS A 56 6.19 8.97 -10.91
C LYS A 56 5.07 9.17 -9.90
N LYS A 57 4.12 8.25 -9.81
CA LYS A 57 2.90 8.37 -9.00
C LYS A 57 2.07 9.63 -9.34
N GLU A 58 2.11 10.06 -10.58
CA GLU A 58 1.31 11.16 -11.11
C GLU A 58 -0.08 10.67 -11.51
N PHE A 59 -0.86 10.16 -10.54
CA PHE A 59 -2.08 9.39 -10.80
C PHE A 59 -3.20 10.20 -11.46
N THR A 60 -3.24 11.51 -11.26
CA THR A 60 -4.18 12.38 -12.00
C THR A 60 -3.87 12.36 -13.50
N LYS A 61 -2.59 12.49 -13.88
CA LYS A 61 -2.16 12.42 -15.28
C LYS A 61 -2.34 11.02 -15.86
N LEU A 62 -2.05 9.98 -15.06
CA LEU A 62 -2.32 8.59 -15.44
C LEU A 62 -3.80 8.38 -15.79
N ALA A 63 -4.71 8.93 -15.00
CA ALA A 63 -6.15 8.82 -15.24
C ALA A 63 -6.60 9.59 -16.52
N ASP A 64 -5.84 10.58 -16.99
CA ASP A 64 -6.10 11.27 -18.25
C ASP A 64 -5.75 10.43 -19.48
N GLU A 65 -4.83 9.47 -19.33
CA GLU A 65 -4.43 8.52 -20.38
C GLU A 65 -5.40 7.33 -20.56
N VAL A 66 -6.52 7.32 -19.82
CA VAL A 66 -7.47 6.19 -19.78
C VAL A 66 -8.70 6.51 -20.62
N THR A 67 -9.23 5.51 -21.35
CA THR A 67 -10.47 5.68 -22.14
C THR A 67 -11.68 5.94 -21.25
N SER A 68 -12.58 6.80 -21.71
CA SER A 68 -13.84 7.09 -21.02
C SER A 68 -14.74 5.85 -20.93
N GLY A 69 -14.66 4.98 -21.94
CA GLY A 69 -15.40 3.71 -21.99
C GLY A 69 -14.98 2.75 -20.86
N SER A 70 -13.68 2.57 -20.64
CA SER A 70 -13.18 1.68 -19.58
C SER A 70 -13.41 2.24 -18.17
N LEU A 71 -13.33 3.57 -17.99
CA LEU A 71 -13.72 4.22 -16.74
C LEU A 71 -15.17 3.92 -16.38
N LYS A 72 -16.10 4.13 -17.34
CA LYS A 72 -17.52 3.86 -17.14
C LYS A 72 -17.80 2.39 -16.85
N ALA A 73 -17.14 1.46 -17.54
CA ALA A 73 -17.30 0.02 -17.33
C ALA A 73 -16.87 -0.43 -15.92
N ASN A 74 -15.96 0.30 -15.28
CA ASN A 74 -15.46 0.04 -13.92
C ASN A 74 -16.07 0.98 -12.86
N ASP A 75 -17.07 1.78 -13.20
CA ASP A 75 -17.77 2.72 -12.30
C ASP A 75 -16.85 3.81 -11.70
N PHE A 76 -15.84 4.25 -12.45
CA PHE A 76 -14.92 5.31 -12.05
C PHE A 76 -15.05 6.57 -12.88
N SER A 77 -14.91 7.72 -12.24
CA SER A 77 -14.44 8.95 -12.85
C SER A 77 -12.91 8.98 -12.84
N LYS A 78 -12.28 9.84 -13.66
CA LYS A 78 -10.82 10.06 -13.64
C LYS A 78 -10.30 10.38 -12.22
N LYS A 79 -11.02 11.25 -11.50
CA LYS A 79 -10.67 11.63 -10.12
C LYS A 79 -10.69 10.42 -9.18
N GLN A 80 -11.75 9.60 -9.22
CA GLN A 80 -11.86 8.40 -8.37
C GLN A 80 -10.79 7.36 -8.72
N LEU A 81 -10.43 7.22 -10.00
CA LEU A 81 -9.35 6.33 -10.40
C LEU A 81 -8.00 6.80 -9.82
N ALA A 82 -7.69 8.09 -9.94
CA ALA A 82 -6.49 8.67 -9.37
C ALA A 82 -6.43 8.49 -7.84
N GLU A 83 -7.54 8.74 -7.15
CA GLU A 83 -7.67 8.53 -5.71
C GLU A 83 -7.50 7.05 -5.31
N LYS A 84 -8.03 6.10 -6.11
CA LYS A 84 -7.85 4.66 -5.86
C LYS A 84 -6.38 4.26 -5.96
N TYR A 85 -5.66 4.71 -6.97
CA TYR A 85 -4.22 4.49 -7.08
C TYR A 85 -3.48 5.07 -5.90
N ASP A 86 -3.71 6.34 -5.57
CA ASP A 86 -3.05 7.02 -4.45
C ASP A 86 -3.29 6.30 -3.12
N HIS A 87 -4.54 5.93 -2.85
CA HIS A 87 -4.93 5.22 -1.63
C HIS A 87 -4.23 3.86 -1.50
N ILE A 88 -4.18 3.09 -2.59
CA ILE A 88 -3.54 1.76 -2.58
C ILE A 88 -2.02 1.91 -2.44
N PHE A 89 -1.37 2.73 -3.26
CA PHE A 89 0.09 2.85 -3.26
C PHE A 89 0.61 3.53 -2.00
N SER A 90 -0.09 4.52 -1.44
CA SER A 90 0.23 5.10 -0.13
C SER A 90 -0.04 4.10 1.00
N GLY A 91 -1.16 3.38 0.96
CA GLY A 91 -1.54 2.38 1.96
C GLY A 91 -0.53 1.24 2.12
N ILE A 92 0.03 0.74 1.02
CA ILE A 92 1.10 -0.26 1.06
C ILE A 92 2.49 0.35 1.32
N GLY A 93 2.62 1.67 1.42
CA GLY A 93 3.89 2.38 1.58
C GLY A 93 4.81 2.25 0.36
N ALA A 94 4.22 2.22 -0.87
CA ALA A 94 4.98 2.04 -2.10
C ALA A 94 5.98 3.18 -2.33
N ASN A 95 7.24 2.81 -2.55
CA ASN A 95 8.32 3.73 -2.92
C ASN A 95 9.31 3.02 -3.87
N GLU A 96 10.30 3.76 -4.41
CA GLU A 96 11.26 3.23 -5.37
C GLU A 96 10.59 2.42 -6.51
N LEU A 97 9.45 2.94 -6.99
CA LEU A 97 8.71 2.33 -8.10
C LEU A 97 9.49 2.55 -9.38
N ASN A 98 9.77 1.47 -10.10
CA ASN A 98 10.51 1.50 -11.36
C ASN A 98 9.79 0.64 -12.39
N VAL A 99 9.56 1.21 -13.57
CA VAL A 99 8.94 0.54 -14.71
C VAL A 99 10.00 0.19 -15.75
N SER A 100 9.90 -0.99 -16.33
CA SER A 100 10.83 -1.49 -17.36
C SER A 100 10.10 -2.36 -18.39
N ASN A 101 10.78 -2.65 -19.50
CA ASN A 101 10.31 -3.59 -20.53
C ASN A 101 8.93 -3.23 -21.10
N VAL A 102 8.71 -1.93 -21.38
CA VAL A 102 7.47 -1.48 -22.04
C VAL A 102 7.51 -1.90 -23.50
N ASN A 103 6.54 -2.73 -23.93
CA ASN A 103 6.38 -3.19 -25.29
C ASN A 103 4.92 -3.05 -25.74
N VAL A 104 4.72 -2.87 -27.05
CA VAL A 104 3.39 -2.88 -27.66
C VAL A 104 3.35 -3.85 -28.82
N GLU A 105 2.26 -4.55 -28.98
CA GLU A 105 1.99 -5.47 -30.07
C GLU A 105 0.59 -5.24 -30.59
N LYS A 106 0.42 -5.22 -31.92
CA LYS A 106 -0.90 -5.08 -32.52
C LYS A 106 -1.73 -6.32 -32.21
N GLN A 107 -3.00 -6.13 -31.87
CA GLN A 107 -3.89 -7.24 -31.61
C GLN A 107 -4.25 -7.98 -32.92
N ASP A 108 -4.29 -9.31 -32.89
CA ASP A 108 -4.68 -10.14 -34.04
C ASP A 108 -6.15 -9.92 -34.44
N LYS A 109 -6.99 -9.54 -33.49
CA LYS A 109 -8.41 -9.25 -33.69
C LYS A 109 -8.71 -7.86 -33.14
N GLY A 110 -9.23 -6.97 -34.00
CA GLY A 110 -9.56 -5.60 -33.63
C GLY A 110 -8.52 -4.58 -34.09
N ASN A 111 -8.74 -3.31 -33.75
CA ASN A 111 -7.87 -2.19 -34.17
C ASN A 111 -6.98 -1.67 -33.02
N GLY A 112 -6.92 -2.40 -31.88
CA GLY A 112 -6.18 -2.01 -30.70
C GLY A 112 -4.76 -2.57 -30.67
N TYR A 113 -4.01 -2.13 -29.64
CA TYR A 113 -2.71 -2.67 -29.29
C TYR A 113 -2.76 -3.30 -27.90
N GLN A 114 -2.07 -4.40 -27.74
CA GLN A 114 -1.71 -4.92 -26.42
C GLN A 114 -0.39 -4.31 -25.99
N PHE A 115 -0.30 -3.85 -24.74
CA PHE A 115 0.97 -3.44 -24.17
C PHE A 115 1.31 -4.27 -22.92
N THR A 116 2.60 -4.46 -22.70
CA THR A 116 3.14 -5.15 -21.54
C THR A 116 4.23 -4.31 -20.91
N TYR A 117 4.39 -4.44 -19.60
CA TYR A 117 5.46 -3.80 -18.85
C TYR A 117 5.73 -4.53 -17.54
N GLU A 118 6.86 -4.25 -16.93
CA GLU A 118 7.25 -4.83 -15.65
C GLU A 118 7.45 -3.73 -14.61
N VAL A 119 7.05 -4.02 -13.38
CA VAL A 119 7.19 -3.09 -12.25
C VAL A 119 7.97 -3.75 -11.12
N THR A 120 8.91 -3.00 -10.55
CA THR A 120 9.54 -3.29 -9.27
C THR A 120 9.31 -2.13 -8.33
N MET A 121 9.09 -2.41 -7.05
CA MET A 121 8.91 -1.38 -6.03
C MET A 121 9.33 -1.89 -4.65
N LYS A 122 9.50 -0.97 -3.70
CA LYS A 122 9.51 -1.28 -2.28
C LYS A 122 8.18 -0.91 -1.67
N THR A 123 7.76 -1.69 -0.68
CA THR A 123 6.57 -1.46 0.14
C THR A 123 6.98 -1.29 1.60
N SER A 124 6.00 -1.09 2.48
CA SER A 124 6.22 -1.12 3.94
C SER A 124 6.79 -2.45 4.44
N LEU A 125 6.67 -3.55 3.67
CA LEU A 125 7.19 -4.88 3.97
C LEU A 125 8.51 -5.21 3.26
N GLY A 126 9.14 -4.23 2.60
CA GLY A 126 10.38 -4.39 1.87
C GLY A 126 10.18 -4.52 0.36
N LYS A 127 11.14 -5.14 -0.35
CA LYS A 127 11.10 -5.26 -1.80
C LYS A 127 10.00 -6.22 -2.23
N LEU A 128 9.09 -5.73 -3.09
CA LEU A 128 8.11 -6.56 -3.76
C LEU A 128 8.76 -7.29 -4.94
N ASN A 129 8.38 -8.55 -5.15
CA ASN A 129 8.79 -9.29 -6.34
C ASN A 129 8.35 -8.55 -7.61
N LYS A 130 9.13 -8.73 -8.69
CA LYS A 130 8.81 -8.16 -9.99
C LYS A 130 7.44 -8.62 -10.46
N LEU A 131 6.59 -7.66 -10.84
CA LEU A 131 5.27 -7.91 -11.38
C LEU A 131 5.26 -7.61 -12.88
N SER A 132 4.59 -8.47 -13.65
CA SER A 132 4.39 -8.30 -15.09
C SER A 132 2.95 -7.92 -15.37
N TYR A 133 2.77 -6.87 -16.15
CA TYR A 133 1.48 -6.28 -16.46
C TYR A 133 1.15 -6.45 -17.93
N LYS A 134 -0.15 -6.55 -18.21
CA LYS A 134 -0.70 -6.62 -19.56
C LYS A 134 -1.95 -5.76 -19.64
N GLY A 135 -1.96 -4.82 -20.58
CA GLY A 135 -3.07 -3.92 -20.83
C GLY A 135 -3.40 -3.84 -22.33
N VAL A 136 -4.42 -3.07 -22.64
CA VAL A 136 -4.89 -2.81 -24.00
C VAL A 136 -4.92 -1.31 -24.23
N LEU A 137 -4.55 -0.89 -25.45
CA LEU A 137 -4.70 0.46 -25.94
C LEU A 137 -5.79 0.47 -27.02
N SER A 138 -6.69 1.44 -26.94
CA SER A 138 -7.73 1.70 -27.93
C SER A 138 -7.66 3.16 -28.37
N GLU A 139 -8.08 3.42 -29.61
CA GLU A 139 -8.14 4.77 -30.17
C GLU A 139 -9.44 5.47 -29.70
N GLU A 140 -9.30 6.61 -29.01
CA GLU A 140 -10.39 7.49 -28.58
C GLU A 140 -10.01 8.92 -28.94
N ASP A 141 -10.89 9.63 -29.70
CA ASP A 141 -10.66 11.01 -30.17
C ASP A 141 -9.35 11.19 -30.98
N ASN A 142 -8.99 10.19 -31.79
CA ASN A 142 -7.74 10.10 -32.56
C ASN A 142 -6.46 10.03 -31.69
N GLU A 143 -6.56 9.65 -30.44
CA GLU A 143 -5.45 9.41 -29.52
C GLU A 143 -5.48 7.98 -29.02
N TRP A 144 -4.30 7.37 -28.82
CA TRP A 144 -4.20 6.07 -28.16
C TRP A 144 -4.31 6.24 -26.66
N LYS A 145 -5.28 5.55 -26.04
CA LYS A 145 -5.52 5.57 -24.60
C LYS A 145 -5.63 4.15 -24.04
N VAL A 146 -5.40 4.02 -22.76
CA VAL A 146 -5.43 2.73 -22.06
C VAL A 146 -6.88 2.32 -21.76
N ASP A 147 -7.27 1.13 -22.21
CA ASP A 147 -8.49 0.45 -21.74
C ASP A 147 -8.21 -0.11 -20.33
N TRP A 148 -8.46 0.74 -19.35
CA TRP A 148 -8.12 0.44 -17.98
C TRP A 148 -8.97 -0.68 -17.37
N LYS A 149 -8.28 -1.55 -16.64
CA LYS A 149 -8.89 -2.57 -15.78
C LYS A 149 -8.12 -2.64 -14.46
N PRO A 150 -8.73 -3.17 -13.37
CA PRO A 150 -8.09 -3.28 -12.05
C PRO A 150 -6.75 -4.04 -12.04
N ASN A 151 -6.56 -4.98 -12.97
CA ASN A 151 -5.29 -5.68 -13.15
C ASN A 151 -4.10 -4.77 -13.54
N LEU A 152 -4.34 -3.49 -13.84
CA LEU A 152 -3.29 -2.48 -14.04
C LEU A 152 -2.87 -1.79 -12.72
N ILE A 153 -3.56 -2.06 -11.60
CA ILE A 153 -3.08 -1.73 -10.24
C ILE A 153 -2.18 -2.87 -9.75
N PHE A 154 -2.71 -4.09 -9.68
CA PHE A 154 -1.96 -5.33 -9.49
C PHE A 154 -2.51 -6.41 -10.43
N PRO A 155 -1.63 -7.24 -11.05
CA PRO A 155 -2.04 -8.18 -12.11
C PRO A 155 -3.18 -9.13 -11.74
N GLN A 156 -3.33 -9.43 -10.45
CA GLN A 156 -4.34 -10.35 -9.91
C GLN A 156 -5.67 -9.67 -9.57
N MET A 157 -5.72 -8.30 -9.59
CA MET A 157 -6.93 -7.59 -9.18
C MET A 157 -8.03 -7.64 -10.22
N GLU A 158 -9.25 -7.82 -9.73
CA GLU A 158 -10.49 -7.76 -10.46
C GLU A 158 -11.38 -6.59 -10.00
N LYS A 159 -12.55 -6.43 -10.64
CA LYS A 159 -13.49 -5.36 -10.29
C LYS A 159 -14.04 -5.59 -8.87
N GLY A 160 -14.06 -4.54 -8.06
CA GLY A 160 -14.50 -4.60 -6.65
C GLY A 160 -13.39 -4.89 -5.65
N ASP A 161 -12.29 -5.53 -6.07
CA ASP A 161 -11.21 -5.93 -5.18
C ASP A 161 -10.60 -4.79 -4.38
N THR A 162 -10.17 -5.13 -3.17
CA THR A 162 -9.52 -4.21 -2.23
C THR A 162 -8.17 -4.74 -1.78
N ILE A 163 -7.33 -3.83 -1.25
CA ILE A 163 -6.02 -4.18 -0.68
C ILE A 163 -6.09 -4.08 0.84
N LYS A 164 -5.62 -5.13 1.52
CA LYS A 164 -5.49 -5.19 2.98
C LYS A 164 -4.03 -5.36 3.35
N VAL A 165 -3.54 -4.50 4.24
CA VAL A 165 -2.19 -4.63 4.82
C VAL A 165 -2.34 -5.13 6.25
N THR A 166 -1.64 -6.22 6.57
CA THR A 166 -1.56 -6.76 7.93
C THR A 166 -0.15 -6.59 8.45
N THR A 167 -0.02 -6.40 9.76
CA THR A 167 1.27 -6.37 10.46
C THR A 167 1.33 -7.52 11.43
N ASP A 168 2.47 -8.23 11.47
CA ASP A 168 2.82 -9.23 12.49
C ASP A 168 3.97 -8.63 13.31
N PRO A 169 3.68 -8.03 14.49
CA PRO A 169 4.67 -7.31 15.26
C PRO A 169 5.77 -8.23 15.78
N ALA A 170 7.04 -7.79 15.68
CA ALA A 170 8.15 -8.50 16.27
C ALA A 170 8.12 -8.39 17.80
N VAL A 171 8.41 -9.49 18.48
CA VAL A 171 8.58 -9.49 19.93
C VAL A 171 9.92 -8.85 20.26
N ARG A 172 9.88 -7.84 21.16
CA ARG A 172 11.10 -7.15 21.59
C ARG A 172 11.95 -8.05 22.49
N GLY A 173 13.24 -8.21 22.18
CA GLY A 173 14.19 -9.01 22.95
C GLY A 173 14.36 -8.53 24.39
N ASN A 174 14.77 -9.41 25.27
CA ASN A 174 14.97 -9.13 26.69
C ASN A 174 16.33 -8.48 26.95
N ILE A 175 16.42 -7.67 28.02
CA ILE A 175 17.67 -7.19 28.60
C ILE A 175 17.93 -8.01 29.83
N VAL A 176 19.12 -8.62 29.91
CA VAL A 176 19.53 -9.42 31.04
C VAL A 176 20.87 -8.94 31.57
N ASP A 177 21.12 -9.16 32.85
CA ASP A 177 22.43 -8.91 33.45
C ASP A 177 23.41 -10.04 33.13
N ARG A 178 24.68 -9.90 33.59
CA ARG A 178 25.74 -10.91 33.40
C ARG A 178 25.44 -12.27 34.06
N LYS A 179 24.48 -12.33 34.97
CA LYS A 179 24.02 -13.56 35.63
C LYS A 179 22.76 -14.15 35.00
N GLY A 180 22.28 -13.55 33.88
CA GLY A 180 21.07 -13.97 33.20
C GLY A 180 19.78 -13.51 33.88
N ARG A 181 19.82 -12.61 34.87
CA ARG A 181 18.61 -12.09 35.53
C ARG A 181 17.97 -11.02 34.62
N THR A 182 16.69 -11.12 34.45
CA THR A 182 15.91 -10.21 33.57
C THR A 182 15.88 -8.81 34.18
N LEU A 183 16.31 -7.82 33.39
CA LEU A 183 16.19 -6.39 33.68
C LEU A 183 15.02 -5.74 32.96
N ALA A 184 14.72 -6.22 31.77
CA ALA A 184 13.54 -5.83 31.00
C ALA A 184 13.09 -6.98 30.07
N GLU A 185 11.79 -7.26 30.01
CA GLU A 185 11.22 -8.31 29.18
C GLU A 185 9.89 -7.89 28.55
N THR A 186 9.53 -8.52 27.42
CA THR A 186 8.19 -8.45 26.87
C THR A 186 7.38 -9.60 27.42
N THR A 187 6.27 -9.30 28.08
CA THR A 187 5.39 -10.29 28.73
C THR A 187 3.92 -10.00 28.44
N GLY A 188 3.10 -11.02 28.60
CA GLY A 188 1.65 -10.85 28.57
C GLY A 188 1.17 -10.01 29.76
N GLY A 189 0.21 -9.15 29.51
CA GLY A 189 -0.45 -8.33 30.51
C GLY A 189 -1.83 -7.93 30.06
N HIS A 190 -2.39 -6.95 30.73
CA HIS A 190 -3.77 -6.50 30.49
C HIS A 190 -3.81 -4.98 30.35
N ALA A 191 -4.58 -4.50 29.37
CA ALA A 191 -5.02 -3.13 29.31
C ALA A 191 -6.39 -3.03 29.98
N LEU A 192 -6.48 -2.33 31.09
CA LEU A 192 -7.74 -1.86 31.65
C LEU A 192 -8.24 -0.72 30.77
N GLY A 193 -9.50 -0.77 30.37
CA GLY A 193 -10.10 0.28 29.54
C GLY A 193 -11.60 0.39 29.72
N ILE A 194 -12.17 1.32 29.01
CA ILE A 194 -13.59 1.68 29.05
C ILE A 194 -14.21 1.47 27.68
N ILE A 195 -15.47 1.02 27.66
CA ILE A 195 -16.38 1.07 26.50
C ILE A 195 -17.39 2.19 26.77
N PRO A 196 -17.30 3.35 26.09
CA PRO A 196 -18.06 4.56 26.44
C PRO A 196 -19.58 4.34 26.50
N GLY A 197 -20.15 3.62 25.54
CA GLY A 197 -21.59 3.34 25.50
C GLY A 197 -22.12 2.51 26.69
N LYS A 198 -21.22 1.87 27.47
CA LYS A 198 -21.58 1.08 28.66
C LYS A 198 -21.40 1.83 29.98
N LEU A 199 -20.91 3.09 29.93
CA LEU A 199 -20.78 3.92 31.16
C LEU A 199 -22.07 4.50 31.68
N GLY A 200 -23.17 4.42 30.91
CA GLY A 200 -24.41 5.17 31.17
C GLY A 200 -24.33 6.60 30.64
N THR A 201 -25.31 7.43 31.02
CA THR A 201 -25.42 8.82 30.55
C THR A 201 -25.52 9.79 31.71
N GLY A 202 -25.20 11.09 31.48
CA GLY A 202 -25.35 12.15 32.48
C GLY A 202 -24.64 11.83 33.80
N THR A 203 -25.35 11.95 34.90
CA THR A 203 -24.84 11.72 36.27
C THR A 203 -24.37 10.29 36.53
N GLU A 204 -24.92 9.29 35.84
CA GLU A 204 -24.49 7.89 35.96
C GLU A 204 -23.07 7.75 35.37
N LYS A 205 -22.81 8.32 34.19
CA LYS A 205 -21.51 8.34 33.57
C LYS A 205 -20.45 9.00 34.44
N GLU A 206 -20.78 10.15 35.02
CA GLU A 206 -19.87 10.87 35.93
C GLU A 206 -19.56 10.04 37.19
N SER A 207 -20.59 9.40 37.75
CA SER A 207 -20.43 8.51 38.90
C SER A 207 -19.53 7.31 38.58
N ASN A 208 -19.74 6.66 37.44
CA ASN A 208 -18.87 5.55 36.99
C ASN A 208 -17.43 5.98 36.77
N ILE A 209 -17.17 7.15 36.17
CA ILE A 209 -15.82 7.70 36.01
C ILE A 209 -15.12 7.87 37.36
N LYS A 210 -15.81 8.46 38.37
CA LYS A 210 -15.25 8.63 39.71
C LYS A 210 -14.94 7.30 40.39
N LYS A 211 -15.84 6.32 40.26
CA LYS A 211 -15.59 4.97 40.80
C LYS A 211 -14.42 4.28 40.14
N ILE A 212 -14.29 4.41 38.80
CA ILE A 212 -13.15 3.88 38.04
C ILE A 212 -11.86 4.52 38.51
N SER A 213 -11.81 5.85 38.60
CA SER A 213 -10.67 6.61 39.11
C SER A 213 -10.22 6.06 40.48
N SER A 214 -11.13 5.95 41.42
CA SER A 214 -10.83 5.49 42.78
C SER A 214 -10.41 4.01 42.82
N ALA A 215 -11.10 3.12 42.10
CA ALA A 215 -10.85 1.67 42.16
C ALA A 215 -9.50 1.27 41.53
N PHE A 216 -9.09 2.00 40.49
CA PHE A 216 -7.90 1.64 39.69
C PHE A 216 -6.75 2.64 39.80
N ASP A 217 -6.92 3.67 40.66
CA ASP A 217 -5.92 4.73 40.85
C ASP A 217 -5.52 5.36 39.49
N ILE A 218 -6.51 5.99 38.85
CA ILE A 218 -6.40 6.67 37.57
C ILE A 218 -7.02 8.06 37.70
N ASP A 219 -6.31 9.09 37.22
CA ASP A 219 -6.80 10.46 37.25
C ASP A 219 -8.10 10.61 36.45
N GLU A 220 -9.13 11.23 37.03
CA GLU A 220 -10.40 11.51 36.37
C GLU A 220 -10.23 12.37 35.10
N GLU A 221 -9.32 13.34 35.13
CA GLU A 221 -9.03 14.22 34.01
C GLU A 221 -8.42 13.40 32.85
N LEU A 222 -7.56 12.44 33.14
CA LEU A 222 -7.00 11.52 32.14
C LEU A 222 -8.13 10.70 31.49
N ILE A 223 -9.05 10.13 32.29
CA ILE A 223 -10.19 9.37 31.76
C ILE A 223 -11.04 10.26 30.84
N GLN A 224 -11.37 11.46 31.26
CA GLN A 224 -12.20 12.40 30.49
C GLN A 224 -11.49 12.81 29.19
N ASN A 225 -10.18 13.07 29.22
CA ASN A 225 -9.40 13.45 28.06
C ASN A 225 -9.30 12.30 27.03
N GLN A 226 -9.16 11.06 27.48
CA GLN A 226 -9.19 9.90 26.61
C GLN A 226 -10.56 9.71 25.94
N LEU A 227 -11.64 9.90 26.67
CA LEU A 227 -13.01 9.78 26.15
C LEU A 227 -13.38 10.88 25.11
N LYS A 228 -12.68 12.02 25.08
CA LYS A 228 -12.90 13.14 24.13
C LYS A 228 -12.13 12.97 22.81
N GLN A 229 -11.29 11.95 22.65
CA GLN A 229 -10.50 11.77 21.43
C GLN A 229 -11.41 11.49 20.22
N ALA A 230 -11.04 12.02 19.05
CA ALA A 230 -11.85 11.96 17.82
C ALA A 230 -12.13 10.53 17.31
N TRP A 231 -11.30 9.54 17.68
CA TRP A 231 -11.45 8.14 17.30
C TRP A 231 -12.38 7.36 18.23
N VAL A 232 -12.84 7.94 19.34
CA VAL A 232 -13.67 7.27 20.35
C VAL A 232 -15.13 7.30 19.94
N THR A 233 -15.73 6.12 19.89
CA THR A 233 -17.17 5.87 19.69
C THR A 233 -17.74 5.10 20.86
N ASP A 234 -19.04 4.90 20.89
CA ASP A 234 -19.72 4.20 22.00
C ASP A 234 -19.24 2.75 22.19
N ASP A 235 -18.83 2.07 21.11
CA ASP A 235 -18.37 0.68 21.14
C ASP A 235 -16.84 0.55 21.19
N THR A 236 -16.11 1.65 21.16
CA THR A 236 -14.64 1.64 21.13
C THR A 236 -14.07 1.27 22.50
N PHE A 237 -13.09 0.36 22.53
CA PHE A 237 -12.30 0.13 23.74
C PHE A 237 -11.29 1.26 23.93
N VAL A 238 -11.44 2.06 24.98
CA VAL A 238 -10.54 3.18 25.33
C VAL A 238 -9.57 2.72 26.43
N PRO A 239 -8.29 2.45 26.12
CA PRO A 239 -7.32 1.98 27.10
C PRO A 239 -6.96 3.08 28.08
N LEU A 240 -6.90 2.76 29.37
CA LEU A 240 -6.57 3.67 30.46
C LEU A 240 -5.26 3.33 31.16
N LYS A 241 -5.09 2.07 31.58
CA LYS A 241 -3.93 1.63 32.37
C LYS A 241 -3.51 0.21 31.94
N SER A 242 -2.20 -0.02 31.83
CA SER A 242 -1.65 -1.36 31.59
C SER A 242 -1.17 -1.97 32.90
N MET A 243 -1.39 -3.27 33.12
CA MET A 243 -1.01 -3.99 34.32
C MET A 243 -0.71 -5.46 34.02
N LEU A 244 0.13 -6.09 34.80
CA LEU A 244 0.47 -7.52 34.66
C LEU A 244 -0.70 -8.43 35.03
N GLU A 245 -1.38 -8.11 36.11
CA GLU A 245 -2.50 -8.90 36.64
C GLU A 245 -3.77 -8.08 36.63
N GLN A 246 -4.90 -8.74 36.37
CA GLN A 246 -6.21 -8.11 36.47
C GLN A 246 -6.60 -7.88 37.92
N LYS A 247 -6.97 -6.65 38.25
CA LYS A 247 -7.67 -6.37 39.50
C LYS A 247 -9.17 -6.69 39.34
N PRO A 248 -9.83 -7.23 40.36
CA PRO A 248 -11.30 -7.43 40.30
C PRO A 248 -12.03 -6.12 39.98
N ILE A 249 -12.92 -6.16 39.03
CA ILE A 249 -13.79 -5.02 38.71
C ILE A 249 -14.95 -5.02 39.72
N PRO A 250 -15.17 -3.95 40.51
CA PRO A 250 -16.31 -3.85 41.42
C PRO A 250 -17.61 -3.98 40.64
N LYS A 251 -18.59 -4.69 41.20
CA LYS A 251 -19.87 -5.02 40.54
C LYS A 251 -20.74 -3.79 40.25
N ASP A 252 -20.51 -2.70 40.95
CA ASP A 252 -21.23 -1.43 40.83
C ASP A 252 -20.56 -0.44 39.86
N ILE A 253 -19.58 -0.91 39.07
CA ILE A 253 -18.91 -0.13 38.03
C ILE A 253 -19.28 -0.71 36.67
N ASN A 254 -19.88 0.11 35.82
CA ASN A 254 -20.22 -0.25 34.45
C ASN A 254 -19.20 0.27 33.46
N GLY A 255 -19.12 -0.39 32.29
CA GLY A 255 -18.35 0.05 31.14
C GLY A 255 -16.85 -0.22 31.22
N VAL A 256 -16.34 -0.83 32.27
CA VAL A 256 -14.94 -1.23 32.43
C VAL A 256 -14.73 -2.65 31.96
N THR A 257 -13.63 -2.89 31.28
CA THR A 257 -13.23 -4.23 30.85
C THR A 257 -11.70 -4.33 30.67
N TYR A 258 -11.21 -5.54 30.51
CA TYR A 258 -9.83 -5.83 30.21
C TYR A 258 -9.65 -6.38 28.81
N GLN A 259 -8.55 -5.98 28.16
CA GLN A 259 -8.04 -6.63 26.95
C GLN A 259 -6.64 -7.15 27.21
N THR A 260 -6.35 -8.37 26.77
CA THR A 260 -4.99 -8.92 26.80
C THR A 260 -4.10 -8.13 25.85
N LYS A 261 -2.91 -7.76 26.29
CA LYS A 261 -1.89 -7.11 25.43
C LYS A 261 -0.49 -7.51 25.89
N GLU A 262 0.44 -7.49 24.96
CA GLU A 262 1.87 -7.53 25.31
C GLU A 262 2.30 -6.19 25.87
N MET A 263 3.17 -6.24 26.86
CA MET A 263 3.72 -5.04 27.49
C MET A 263 5.19 -5.23 27.86
N ARG A 264 5.92 -4.13 27.92
CA ARG A 264 7.28 -4.13 28.42
C ARG A 264 7.25 -4.09 29.94
N TYR A 265 7.92 -5.05 30.57
CA TYR A 265 8.00 -5.19 32.03
C TYR A 265 9.43 -5.02 32.53
N TYR A 266 9.57 -4.31 33.62
CA TYR A 266 10.82 -3.98 34.29
C TYR A 266 10.79 -4.48 35.73
N PRO A 267 11.32 -5.69 36.03
CA PRO A 267 11.19 -6.33 37.37
C PRO A 267 11.72 -5.50 38.54
N TYR A 268 12.69 -4.66 38.27
CA TYR A 268 13.36 -3.85 39.33
C TYR A 268 12.80 -2.42 39.44
N ASN A 269 11.76 -2.07 38.66
CA ASN A 269 11.08 -0.77 38.72
C ASN A 269 12.07 0.42 38.81
N GLU A 270 11.87 1.29 39.80
CA GLU A 270 12.72 2.50 39.99
C GLU A 270 14.19 2.19 40.29
N ALA A 271 14.50 1.06 40.91
CA ALA A 271 15.88 0.69 41.28
C ALA A 271 16.81 0.51 40.08
N ALA A 272 16.27 0.11 38.92
CA ALA A 272 17.05 -0.06 37.69
C ALA A 272 16.64 0.93 36.59
N ALA A 273 15.69 1.84 36.82
CA ALA A 273 15.11 2.69 35.81
C ALA A 273 16.13 3.55 35.04
N HIS A 274 17.13 4.11 35.76
CA HIS A 274 18.20 4.90 35.15
C HIS A 274 19.11 4.07 34.24
N LEU A 275 19.30 2.79 34.54
CA LEU A 275 20.10 1.86 33.74
C LEU A 275 19.29 1.34 32.54
N THR A 276 18.13 0.76 32.82
CA THR A 276 17.30 0.13 31.78
C THR A 276 16.69 1.14 30.82
N GLY A 277 16.32 2.29 31.31
CA GLY A 277 15.50 3.24 30.57
C GLY A 277 14.07 2.72 30.37
N TYR A 278 13.43 3.18 29.31
CA TYR A 278 12.05 2.80 28.96
C TYR A 278 11.81 2.81 27.45
N VAL A 279 10.73 2.17 27.03
CA VAL A 279 10.23 2.17 25.65
C VAL A 279 9.08 3.15 25.48
N GLY A 280 8.91 3.68 24.28
CA GLY A 280 7.80 4.54 23.93
C GLY A 280 7.59 4.61 22.41
N LYS A 281 6.47 5.20 21.99
CA LYS A 281 6.18 5.40 20.58
C LYS A 281 7.17 6.36 19.93
N ALA A 282 7.61 6.03 18.70
CA ALA A 282 8.42 6.92 17.89
C ALA A 282 7.64 8.20 17.56
N ASN A 283 8.26 9.35 17.82
CA ASN A 283 7.73 10.66 17.48
C ASN A 283 8.41 11.23 16.22
N ALA A 284 7.97 12.42 15.76
CA ALA A 284 8.51 13.05 14.56
C ALA A 284 10.04 13.27 14.62
N ASP A 285 10.60 13.59 15.81
CA ASP A 285 12.05 13.79 15.96
C ASP A 285 12.82 12.48 15.92
N ASP A 286 12.25 11.40 16.41
CA ASP A 286 12.82 10.06 16.28
C ASP A 286 12.91 9.64 14.82
N ILE A 287 11.84 9.89 14.05
CA ILE A 287 11.78 9.58 12.63
C ILE A 287 12.75 10.46 11.81
N LYS A 288 12.91 11.74 12.16
CA LYS A 288 13.94 12.60 11.53
C LYS A 288 15.35 12.07 11.73
N ARG A 289 15.65 11.57 12.94
CA ARG A 289 16.97 10.98 13.27
C ARG A 289 17.19 9.62 12.61
N ASN A 290 16.14 8.85 12.44
CA ASN A 290 16.16 7.54 11.79
C ASN A 290 14.93 7.34 10.90
N PRO A 291 15.02 7.69 9.59
CA PRO A 291 13.92 7.56 8.65
C PRO A 291 13.40 6.13 8.40
N ALA A 292 14.11 5.11 8.89
CA ALA A 292 13.65 3.72 8.83
C ALA A 292 12.59 3.38 9.90
N LEU A 293 12.35 4.28 10.87
CA LEU A 293 11.30 4.12 11.87
C LEU A 293 9.94 4.45 11.27
N LYS A 294 8.94 3.69 11.70
CA LYS A 294 7.53 3.98 11.39
C LYS A 294 6.93 4.86 12.50
N ALA A 295 5.95 5.67 12.15
CA ALA A 295 5.14 6.37 13.14
C ALA A 295 4.51 5.35 14.11
N ASP A 296 4.42 5.73 15.38
CA ASP A 296 3.90 4.90 16.48
C ASP A 296 4.65 3.58 16.78
N GLN A 297 5.76 3.28 16.09
CA GLN A 297 6.59 2.14 16.40
C GLN A 297 7.17 2.25 17.81
N ILE A 298 7.16 1.17 18.58
CA ILE A 298 7.76 1.14 19.93
C ILE A 298 9.26 1.05 19.82
N ILE A 299 9.95 2.03 20.38
CA ILE A 299 11.41 2.16 20.39
C ILE A 299 11.93 2.42 21.80
N GLY A 300 13.20 2.12 22.04
CA GLY A 300 13.90 2.54 23.28
C GLY A 300 14.11 4.06 23.30
N LYS A 301 13.71 4.69 24.39
CA LYS A 301 13.82 6.16 24.57
C LYS A 301 15.06 6.58 25.32
N THR A 302 15.46 5.82 26.33
CA THR A 302 16.61 6.10 27.18
C THR A 302 17.31 4.80 27.61
N GLY A 303 18.45 4.91 28.26
CA GLY A 303 19.20 3.80 28.90
C GLY A 303 19.55 2.68 27.92
N LEU A 304 19.58 1.46 28.44
CA LEU A 304 19.91 0.25 27.68
C LEU A 304 18.85 -0.03 26.58
N GLU A 305 17.60 0.30 26.87
CA GLU A 305 16.53 0.21 25.86
C GLU A 305 16.83 1.03 24.59
N PHE A 306 17.39 2.23 24.77
CA PHE A 306 17.81 3.08 23.64
C PHE A 306 19.11 2.56 23.02
N THR A 307 20.11 2.23 23.85
CA THR A 307 21.43 1.82 23.36
C THR A 307 21.36 0.55 22.51
N PHE A 308 20.55 -0.42 22.92
CA PHE A 308 20.38 -1.70 22.21
C PHE A 308 19.12 -1.76 21.34
N ASP A 309 18.43 -0.63 21.12
CA ASP A 309 17.13 -0.61 20.45
C ASP A 309 17.12 -1.37 19.13
N LYS A 310 18.12 -1.17 18.27
CA LYS A 310 18.22 -1.84 16.96
C LYS A 310 18.20 -3.37 17.06
N ASN A 311 18.85 -3.92 18.10
CA ASN A 311 18.91 -5.37 18.31
C ASN A 311 17.66 -5.89 19.02
N LEU A 312 17.19 -5.13 20.02
CA LEU A 312 16.04 -5.51 20.84
C LEU A 312 14.71 -5.43 20.05
N ARG A 313 14.54 -4.43 19.20
CA ARG A 313 13.27 -4.14 18.55
C ARG A 313 12.82 -5.22 17.57
N GLY A 314 13.76 -5.94 16.94
CA GLY A 314 13.44 -6.89 15.88
C GLY A 314 12.97 -6.21 14.59
N GLN A 315 12.27 -6.96 13.77
CA GLN A 315 11.71 -6.51 12.51
C GLN A 315 10.31 -7.10 12.34
N ASP A 316 9.32 -6.25 12.24
CA ASP A 316 7.93 -6.66 12.00
C ASP A 316 7.81 -7.43 10.68
N GLY A 317 7.00 -8.48 10.69
CA GLY A 317 6.46 -9.13 9.52
C GLY A 317 5.12 -8.55 9.10
N GLY A 318 4.49 -9.20 8.14
CA GLY A 318 3.15 -8.85 7.70
C GLY A 318 2.84 -9.36 6.31
N SER A 319 1.64 -9.04 5.83
CA SER A 319 1.18 -9.40 4.49
C SER A 319 0.46 -8.24 3.83
N ILE A 320 0.63 -8.14 2.51
CA ILE A 320 -0.21 -7.34 1.63
C ILE A 320 -1.08 -8.34 0.89
N LEU A 321 -2.38 -8.20 1.04
CA LEU A 321 -3.39 -9.14 0.53
C LEU A 321 -4.31 -8.41 -0.44
N ILE A 322 -4.71 -9.09 -1.50
CA ILE A 322 -5.85 -8.73 -2.35
C ILE A 322 -7.06 -9.46 -1.77
N ILE A 323 -8.11 -8.72 -1.47
CA ILE A 323 -9.39 -9.28 -1.04
C ILE A 323 -10.31 -9.25 -2.24
N HIS A 324 -10.67 -10.42 -2.75
CA HIS A 324 -11.58 -10.56 -3.88
C HIS A 324 -13.02 -10.31 -3.44
N ASP A 325 -13.65 -9.30 -4.05
CA ASP A 325 -14.99 -8.84 -3.67
C ASP A 325 -16.06 -9.93 -3.84
N GLU A 326 -16.03 -10.66 -4.95
CA GLU A 326 -17.04 -11.68 -5.26
C GLU A 326 -16.98 -12.92 -4.35
N THR A 327 -15.78 -13.31 -3.90
CA THR A 327 -15.55 -14.57 -3.18
C THR A 327 -15.16 -14.38 -1.73
N GLY A 328 -14.71 -13.18 -1.35
CA GLY A 328 -14.10 -12.92 -0.04
C GLY A 328 -12.75 -13.62 0.17
N ILE A 329 -12.19 -14.25 -0.87
CA ILE A 329 -10.89 -14.94 -0.78
C ILE A 329 -9.77 -13.90 -0.65
N GLU A 330 -8.80 -14.19 0.22
CA GLU A 330 -7.59 -13.39 0.40
C GLU A 330 -6.45 -14.01 -0.44
N GLU A 331 -5.96 -13.27 -1.45
CA GLU A 331 -4.77 -13.65 -2.21
C GLU A 331 -3.55 -12.87 -1.73
N THR A 332 -2.44 -13.56 -1.45
CA THR A 332 -1.23 -12.93 -0.94
C THR A 332 -0.39 -12.32 -2.07
N LEU A 333 -0.32 -11.00 -2.11
CA LEU A 333 0.56 -10.25 -3.01
C LEU A 333 2.01 -10.23 -2.49
N GLN A 334 2.19 -10.01 -1.18
CA GLN A 334 3.49 -10.00 -0.52
C GLN A 334 3.35 -10.50 0.91
N LYS A 335 4.33 -11.28 1.37
CA LYS A 335 4.46 -11.68 2.77
C LYS A 335 5.92 -11.54 3.21
N THR A 336 6.10 -11.06 4.41
CA THR A 336 7.40 -10.99 5.08
C THR A 336 7.25 -11.56 6.48
N ASP A 337 8.08 -12.55 6.81
CA ASP A 337 8.07 -13.14 8.15
C ASP A 337 8.70 -12.17 9.15
N ARG A 338 8.12 -12.11 10.35
CA ARG A 338 8.70 -11.35 11.44
C ARG A 338 10.04 -11.92 11.88
N LYS A 339 10.90 -11.05 12.40
CA LYS A 339 12.14 -11.44 13.06
C LYS A 339 12.16 -10.82 14.45
N ASP A 340 11.97 -11.65 15.46
CA ASP A 340 11.97 -11.18 16.84
C ASP A 340 13.33 -10.57 17.24
N GLY A 341 13.27 -9.66 18.16
CA GLY A 341 14.45 -9.00 18.70
C GLY A 341 15.37 -9.97 19.44
N LYS A 342 16.65 -9.70 19.40
CA LYS A 342 17.65 -10.49 20.11
C LYS A 342 17.79 -9.98 21.54
N ASN A 343 17.95 -10.90 22.49
CA ASN A 343 18.28 -10.54 23.86
C ASN A 343 19.65 -9.82 23.90
N SER A 344 19.74 -8.84 24.77
CA SER A 344 21.00 -8.11 25.04
C SER A 344 21.42 -8.34 26.47
N GLN A 345 22.69 -8.68 26.65
CA GLN A 345 23.30 -8.88 27.97
C GLN A 345 24.17 -7.69 28.30
N THR A 346 24.16 -7.26 29.55
CA THR A 346 25.03 -6.20 30.07
C THR A 346 26.16 -6.78 30.89
N ASP A 347 27.33 -6.19 30.76
CA ASP A 347 28.53 -6.57 31.54
C ASP A 347 28.56 -5.94 32.92
N HIS A 348 27.53 -5.17 33.30
CA HIS A 348 27.42 -4.45 34.57
C HIS A 348 26.57 -5.14 35.60
#